data_c83b1f5821e9aa057292cfb87064aa29
#
_entry.id   c83b1f5821e9aa057292cfb87064aa29
#
_cell.length_a   1.000
_cell.length_b   1.000
_cell.length_c   1.000
_cell.angle_alpha   90.00
_cell.angle_beta   90.00
_cell.angle_gamma   90.00
#
_symmetry.space_group_name_H-M   'P 1'
#
loop_
_entity.id
_entity.type
_entity.pdbx_description
1 polymer ?
#
loop_
_entity_poly.entity_id
_entity_poly.type
_entity_poly.pdbx_seq_one_letter_code
_entity_poly.pdbx_strand_id
1 'polypeptide(L)'
;MSKRVCVIGAGPSGIAAAKNCMQAGLNFVVLEKNDKVGGNWVFNSKTGHSSVYENTHLISSKSWSEYEDYPMPDDFPDYPNHYQLQQYFEGYAKHFNIYSKIKFDHTVTKVIRQSNGSWLVYYLDDQGQKQNEIFEYLMVSNGHHSVPKYPQYPGQYTGRFLHSQEFKGVEESWRDKRVLIIGAGNSACDIAVEAARVSKVVHMSMRSP
;
A
#
# COMPACT_ATOMS: atom_id res chain seq x y z
N MET A 1 1.37 -28.72 -20.29
CA MET A 1 1.19 -28.18 -18.91
C MET A 1 0.51 -26.83 -19.00
N SER A 2 -0.50 -26.54 -18.19
CA SER A 2 -1.14 -25.22 -18.18
C SER A 2 -0.14 -24.19 -17.66
N LYS A 3 0.00 -23.09 -18.39
CA LYS A 3 0.90 -22.00 -18.02
C LYS A 3 0.44 -21.38 -16.70
N ARG A 4 1.36 -21.19 -15.74
CA ARG A 4 1.08 -20.64 -14.41
C ARG A 4 1.55 -19.18 -14.34
N VAL A 5 0.75 -18.35 -13.72
CA VAL A 5 1.03 -16.94 -13.48
C VAL A 5 1.28 -16.71 -11.99
N CYS A 6 2.35 -16.01 -11.64
CA CYS A 6 2.54 -15.47 -10.30
C CYS A 6 2.19 -13.98 -10.34
N VAL A 7 1.30 -13.54 -9.45
CA VAL A 7 1.04 -12.12 -9.19
C VAL A 7 1.68 -11.77 -7.85
N ILE A 8 2.53 -10.75 -7.82
CA ILE A 8 3.20 -10.29 -6.60
C ILE A 8 2.45 -9.10 -6.04
N GLY A 9 1.82 -9.28 -4.89
CA GLY A 9 1.05 -8.26 -4.15
C GLY A 9 -0.46 -8.36 -4.39
N ALA A 10 -1.25 -8.13 -3.34
CA ALA A 10 -2.71 -8.07 -3.33
C ALA A 10 -3.24 -6.65 -3.03
N GLY A 11 -2.49 -5.64 -3.41
CA GLY A 11 -2.97 -4.26 -3.50
C GLY A 11 -3.90 -4.07 -4.70
N PRO A 12 -4.42 -2.84 -4.94
CA PRO A 12 -5.36 -2.57 -6.02
C PRO A 12 -4.95 -3.12 -7.38
N SER A 13 -3.69 -2.91 -7.79
CA SER A 13 -3.17 -3.43 -9.07
C SER A 13 -3.11 -4.96 -9.11
N GLY A 14 -2.74 -5.60 -7.99
CA GLY A 14 -2.61 -7.06 -7.93
C GLY A 14 -3.94 -7.79 -7.99
N ILE A 15 -4.97 -7.29 -7.30
CA ILE A 15 -6.31 -7.88 -7.38
C ILE A 15 -6.96 -7.68 -8.75
N ALA A 16 -6.71 -6.53 -9.41
CA ALA A 16 -7.14 -6.32 -10.79
C ALA A 16 -6.44 -7.28 -11.76
N ALA A 17 -5.12 -7.49 -11.60
CA ALA A 17 -4.37 -8.47 -12.38
C ALA A 17 -4.91 -9.89 -12.16
N ALA A 18 -5.18 -10.27 -10.91
CA ALA A 18 -5.73 -11.57 -10.53
C ALA A 18 -7.12 -11.81 -11.14
N LYS A 19 -8.00 -10.78 -11.11
CA LYS A 19 -9.33 -10.83 -11.75
C LYS A 19 -9.21 -11.09 -13.25
N ASN A 20 -8.32 -10.40 -13.94
CA ASN A 20 -8.11 -10.63 -15.38
C ASN A 20 -7.54 -12.04 -15.66
N CYS A 21 -6.65 -12.56 -14.80
CA CYS A 21 -6.20 -13.95 -14.90
C CYS A 21 -7.37 -14.94 -14.73
N MET A 22 -8.26 -14.69 -13.79
CA MET A 22 -9.45 -15.52 -13.53
C MET A 22 -10.37 -15.54 -14.76
N GLN A 23 -10.69 -14.36 -15.31
CA GLN A 23 -11.55 -14.23 -16.49
C GLN A 23 -10.94 -14.87 -17.74
N ALA A 24 -9.62 -14.81 -17.89
CA ALA A 24 -8.90 -15.46 -18.97
C ALA A 24 -8.72 -16.98 -18.78
N GLY A 25 -9.24 -17.57 -17.70
CA GLY A 25 -9.10 -19.00 -17.41
C GLY A 25 -7.67 -19.44 -17.12
N LEU A 26 -6.79 -18.52 -16.69
CA LEU A 26 -5.39 -18.81 -16.42
C LEU A 26 -5.24 -19.48 -15.04
N ASN A 27 -4.26 -20.37 -14.92
CA ASN A 27 -3.84 -20.89 -13.63
C ASN A 27 -2.90 -19.87 -12.97
N PHE A 28 -3.27 -19.32 -11.80
CA PHE A 28 -2.49 -18.30 -11.13
C PHE A 28 -2.50 -18.42 -9.60
N VAL A 29 -1.54 -17.77 -8.98
CA VAL A 29 -1.48 -17.52 -7.53
C VAL A 29 -1.07 -16.07 -7.29
N VAL A 30 -1.61 -15.47 -6.24
CA VAL A 30 -1.19 -14.16 -5.73
C VAL A 30 -0.37 -14.38 -4.46
N LEU A 31 0.83 -13.82 -4.39
CA LEU A 31 1.66 -13.85 -3.18
C LEU A 31 1.60 -12.47 -2.54
N GLU A 32 1.04 -12.39 -1.34
CA GLU A 32 0.88 -11.16 -0.58
C GLU A 32 1.62 -11.26 0.75
N LYS A 33 2.48 -10.27 1.04
CA LYS A 33 3.27 -10.23 2.28
C LYS A 33 2.45 -9.88 3.52
N ASN A 34 1.30 -9.22 3.33
CA ASN A 34 0.41 -8.83 4.41
C ASN A 34 -0.67 -9.91 4.64
N ASP A 35 -1.44 -9.76 5.70
CA ASP A 35 -2.57 -10.62 6.06
C ASP A 35 -3.91 -10.18 5.46
N LYS A 36 -3.91 -9.10 4.64
CA LYS A 36 -5.11 -8.48 4.07
C LYS A 36 -4.90 -7.99 2.65
N VAL A 37 -5.99 -7.94 1.91
CA VAL A 37 -6.10 -7.23 0.63
C VAL A 37 -6.14 -5.72 0.87
N GLY A 38 -5.56 -4.95 -0.06
CA GLY A 38 -5.65 -3.49 -0.05
C GLY A 38 -4.30 -2.78 -0.16
N GLY A 39 -3.18 -3.50 0.01
CA GLY A 39 -1.83 -2.96 -0.15
C GLY A 39 -1.57 -1.74 0.73
N ASN A 40 -1.26 -0.59 0.12
CA ASN A 40 -0.99 0.65 0.86
C ASN A 40 -2.20 1.21 1.63
N TRP A 41 -3.42 0.81 1.28
CA TRP A 41 -4.65 1.26 1.95
C TRP A 41 -4.95 0.53 3.26
N VAL A 42 -4.16 -0.46 3.62
CA VAL A 42 -4.29 -1.18 4.90
C VAL A 42 -3.63 -0.36 6.01
N PHE A 43 -4.43 0.31 6.83
CA PHE A 43 -3.94 1.05 8.01
C PHE A 43 -3.31 0.10 9.03
N ASN A 44 -2.19 0.49 9.63
CA ASN A 44 -1.44 -0.33 10.59
C ASN A 44 -1.21 -1.76 10.08
N SER A 45 -0.80 -1.89 8.81
CA SER A 45 -0.50 -3.18 8.20
C SER A 45 0.50 -3.99 9.04
N LYS A 46 0.30 -5.30 9.15
CA LYS A 46 1.17 -6.23 9.89
C LYS A 46 2.65 -6.08 9.51
N THR A 47 2.92 -5.80 8.26
CA THR A 47 4.29 -5.64 7.72
C THR A 47 4.84 -4.22 7.81
N GLY A 48 4.06 -3.25 8.31
CA GLY A 48 4.47 -1.85 8.47
C GLY A 48 4.76 -1.08 7.17
N HIS A 49 4.45 -1.65 6.00
CA HIS A 49 4.77 -1.05 4.71
C HIS A 49 3.81 0.06 4.27
N SER A 50 2.63 0.12 4.86
CA SER A 50 1.60 1.10 4.49
C SER A 50 1.99 2.50 4.93
N SER A 51 1.78 3.48 4.06
CA SER A 51 2.00 4.90 4.33
C SER A 51 0.73 5.66 4.73
N VAL A 52 -0.44 5.02 4.77
CA VAL A 52 -1.66 5.67 5.24
C VAL A 52 -1.63 5.92 6.74
N TYR A 53 -2.25 7.01 7.14
CA TYR A 53 -2.46 7.46 8.51
C TYR A 53 -3.96 7.57 8.78
N GLU A 54 -4.34 7.76 10.05
CA GLU A 54 -5.73 7.64 10.54
C GLU A 54 -6.75 8.44 9.71
N ASN A 55 -6.42 9.64 9.31
CA ASN A 55 -7.30 10.54 8.55
C ASN A 55 -7.03 10.54 7.04
N THR A 56 -6.34 9.52 6.50
CA THR A 56 -6.08 9.44 5.06
C THR A 56 -7.38 9.21 4.29
N HIS A 57 -7.62 10.06 3.31
CA HIS A 57 -8.71 9.94 2.35
C HIS A 57 -8.16 9.81 0.93
N LEU A 58 -8.99 9.32 0.03
CA LEU A 58 -8.72 9.36 -1.40
C LEU A 58 -8.63 10.83 -1.85
N ILE A 59 -7.65 11.16 -2.67
CA ILE A 59 -7.44 12.55 -3.19
C ILE A 59 -8.09 12.78 -4.54
N SER A 60 -8.49 11.72 -5.24
CA SER A 60 -9.35 11.73 -6.43
C SER A 60 -10.77 11.34 -6.02
N SER A 61 -11.79 11.74 -6.77
CA SER A 61 -13.16 11.33 -6.45
C SER A 61 -13.37 9.83 -6.61
N LYS A 62 -14.37 9.26 -5.91
CA LYS A 62 -14.72 7.84 -6.00
C LYS A 62 -14.97 7.40 -7.43
N SER A 63 -15.70 8.20 -8.21
CA SER A 63 -16.05 7.92 -9.61
C SER A 63 -14.84 7.85 -10.56
N TRP A 64 -13.71 8.47 -10.19
CA TRP A 64 -12.45 8.39 -10.95
C TRP A 64 -11.50 7.29 -10.45
N SER A 65 -11.84 6.65 -9.32
CA SER A 65 -10.93 5.71 -8.62
C SER A 65 -11.52 4.32 -8.48
N GLU A 66 -12.79 4.14 -8.76
CA GLU A 66 -13.45 2.84 -8.78
C GLU A 66 -13.04 2.02 -10.01
N TYR A 67 -13.19 0.70 -9.91
CA TYR A 67 -13.07 -0.17 -11.07
C TYR A 67 -14.35 -0.07 -11.91
N GLU A 68 -14.20 -0.05 -13.23
CA GLU A 68 -15.30 0.05 -14.18
C GLU A 68 -16.35 -1.07 -13.99
N ASP A 69 -15.91 -2.26 -13.64
CA ASP A 69 -16.73 -3.45 -13.44
C ASP A 69 -17.11 -3.73 -11.98
N TYR A 70 -16.77 -2.82 -11.07
CA TYR A 70 -17.11 -2.92 -9.65
C TYR A 70 -17.15 -1.52 -9.04
N PRO A 71 -18.26 -0.79 -9.19
CA PRO A 71 -18.37 0.56 -8.66
C PRO A 71 -18.30 0.57 -7.13
N MET A 72 -17.85 1.69 -6.57
CA MET A 72 -17.87 1.90 -5.12
C MET A 72 -19.34 2.05 -4.64
N PRO A 73 -19.64 1.64 -3.40
CA PRO A 73 -20.99 1.80 -2.81
C PRO A 73 -21.49 3.23 -2.90
N ASP A 74 -22.79 3.39 -3.15
CA ASP A 74 -23.42 4.72 -3.30
C ASP A 74 -23.35 5.56 -2.02
N ASP A 75 -23.35 4.91 -0.87
CA ASP A 75 -23.22 5.52 0.45
C ASP A 75 -21.79 5.97 0.82
N PHE A 76 -20.81 5.65 -0.02
CA PHE A 76 -19.46 6.19 0.17
C PHE A 76 -19.44 7.68 -0.21
N PRO A 77 -18.72 8.52 0.58
CA PRO A 77 -18.53 9.92 0.22
C PRO A 77 -17.70 10.04 -1.08
N ASP A 78 -17.69 11.23 -1.69
CA ASP A 78 -16.90 11.49 -2.90
C ASP A 78 -15.40 11.23 -2.70
N TYR A 79 -14.91 11.40 -1.47
CA TYR A 79 -13.52 11.13 -1.07
C TYR A 79 -13.52 10.10 0.07
N PRO A 80 -13.65 8.80 -0.22
CA PRO A 80 -13.70 7.78 0.81
C PRO A 80 -12.38 7.69 1.59
N ASN A 81 -12.49 7.34 2.86
CA ASN A 81 -11.32 7.14 3.71
C ASN A 81 -10.65 5.78 3.45
N HIS A 82 -9.46 5.58 4.02
CA HIS A 82 -8.68 4.37 3.80
C HIS A 82 -9.40 3.09 4.29
N TYR A 83 -10.27 3.14 5.31
CA TYR A 83 -11.07 1.98 5.75
C TYR A 83 -12.08 1.58 4.70
N GLN A 84 -12.80 2.55 4.13
CA GLN A 84 -13.75 2.32 3.04
C GLN A 84 -13.05 1.76 1.80
N LEU A 85 -11.88 2.29 1.46
CA LEU A 85 -11.10 1.79 0.33
C LEU A 85 -10.58 0.37 0.57
N GLN A 86 -10.09 0.05 1.75
CA GLN A 86 -9.64 -1.30 2.08
C GLN A 86 -10.82 -2.29 2.01
N GLN A 87 -11.99 -1.90 2.53
CA GLN A 87 -13.22 -2.68 2.44
C GLN A 87 -13.67 -2.89 0.98
N TYR A 88 -13.58 -1.86 0.16
CA TYR A 88 -13.89 -1.92 -1.27
C TYR A 88 -12.99 -2.91 -2.02
N PHE A 89 -11.67 -2.85 -1.82
CA PHE A 89 -10.74 -3.79 -2.45
C PHE A 89 -10.91 -5.23 -1.96
N GLU A 90 -11.22 -5.41 -0.69
CA GLU A 90 -11.53 -6.73 -0.15
C GLU A 90 -12.84 -7.28 -0.74
N GLY A 91 -13.86 -6.43 -0.87
CA GLY A 91 -15.12 -6.74 -1.54
C GLY A 91 -14.92 -7.14 -3.00
N TYR A 92 -14.08 -6.40 -3.75
CA TYR A 92 -13.70 -6.74 -5.11
C TYR A 92 -13.09 -8.15 -5.21
N ALA A 93 -12.11 -8.43 -4.36
CA ALA A 93 -11.44 -9.73 -4.37
C ALA A 93 -12.40 -10.90 -4.06
N LYS A 94 -13.39 -10.68 -3.18
CA LYS A 94 -14.43 -11.66 -2.87
C LYS A 94 -15.43 -11.82 -4.01
N HIS A 95 -15.91 -10.70 -4.59
CA HIS A 95 -16.90 -10.67 -5.67
C HIS A 95 -16.42 -11.46 -6.90
N PHE A 96 -15.17 -11.29 -7.29
CA PHE A 96 -14.59 -12.00 -8.42
C PHE A 96 -13.96 -13.36 -8.07
N ASN A 97 -14.22 -13.90 -6.86
CA ASN A 97 -13.75 -15.21 -6.40
C ASN A 97 -12.22 -15.40 -6.45
N ILE A 98 -11.45 -14.32 -6.40
CA ILE A 98 -9.98 -14.38 -6.43
C ILE A 98 -9.37 -14.51 -5.04
N TYR A 99 -10.15 -14.26 -3.98
CA TYR A 99 -9.67 -14.29 -2.59
C TYR A 99 -9.02 -15.63 -2.23
N SER A 100 -9.58 -16.77 -2.69
CA SER A 100 -9.05 -18.11 -2.48
C SER A 100 -7.73 -18.40 -3.24
N LYS A 101 -7.33 -17.51 -4.15
CA LYS A 101 -6.07 -17.60 -4.90
C LYS A 101 -4.95 -16.77 -4.29
N ILE A 102 -5.24 -16.01 -3.22
CA ILE A 102 -4.26 -15.18 -2.52
C ILE A 102 -3.65 -16.00 -1.38
N LYS A 103 -2.35 -16.14 -1.41
CA LYS A 103 -1.55 -16.64 -0.31
C LYS A 103 -1.06 -15.45 0.51
N PHE A 104 -1.70 -15.21 1.64
CA PHE A 104 -1.31 -14.18 2.59
C PHE A 104 -0.07 -14.59 3.40
N ASP A 105 0.59 -13.64 4.03
CA ASP A 105 1.83 -13.85 4.78
C ASP A 105 2.95 -14.50 3.95
N HIS A 106 2.90 -14.35 2.62
CA HIS A 106 3.90 -14.88 1.69
C HIS A 106 4.73 -13.74 1.10
N THR A 107 5.98 -13.62 1.58
CA THR A 107 6.87 -12.51 1.20
C THR A 107 7.81 -12.90 0.07
N VAL A 108 7.59 -12.39 -1.14
CA VAL A 108 8.52 -12.58 -2.25
C VAL A 108 9.81 -11.80 -1.95
N THR A 109 10.94 -12.53 -1.99
CA THR A 109 12.26 -11.99 -1.66
C THR A 109 13.14 -11.80 -2.87
N LYS A 110 12.95 -12.61 -3.92
CA LYS A 110 13.75 -12.54 -5.16
C LYS A 110 13.01 -13.18 -6.32
N VAL A 111 13.22 -12.65 -7.51
CA VAL A 111 12.78 -13.25 -8.77
C VAL A 111 13.96 -13.32 -9.75
N ILE A 112 14.07 -14.43 -10.48
CA ILE A 112 15.13 -14.63 -11.47
C ILE A 112 14.51 -15.13 -12.75
N ARG A 113 14.75 -14.42 -13.86
CA ARG A 113 14.37 -14.90 -15.19
C ARG A 113 15.27 -16.02 -15.62
N GLN A 114 14.70 -17.14 -16.04
CA GLN A 114 15.40 -18.31 -16.51
C GLN A 114 15.72 -18.21 -18.01
N SER A 115 16.69 -18.98 -18.49
CA SER A 115 17.08 -19.02 -19.91
C SER A 115 15.94 -19.46 -20.85
N ASN A 116 15.02 -20.28 -20.35
CA ASN A 116 13.83 -20.72 -21.08
C ASN A 116 12.67 -19.70 -21.06
N GLY A 117 12.89 -18.51 -20.48
CA GLY A 117 11.91 -17.43 -20.39
C GLY A 117 10.96 -17.52 -19.19
N SER A 118 10.98 -18.60 -18.40
CA SER A 118 10.21 -18.71 -17.14
C SER A 118 10.82 -17.88 -16.00
N TRP A 119 10.11 -17.81 -14.89
CA TRP A 119 10.50 -17.04 -13.70
C TRP A 119 10.63 -17.96 -12.49
N LEU A 120 11.79 -17.97 -11.87
CA LEU A 120 12.02 -18.60 -10.57
C LEU A 120 11.75 -17.55 -9.49
N VAL A 121 10.71 -17.78 -8.68
CA VAL A 121 10.26 -16.87 -7.62
C VAL A 121 10.64 -17.47 -6.28
N TYR A 122 11.41 -16.74 -5.48
CA TYR A 122 11.77 -17.08 -4.10
C TYR A 122 10.89 -16.28 -3.14
N TYR A 123 10.35 -16.95 -2.15
CA TYR A 123 9.52 -16.30 -1.13
C TYR A 123 9.65 -16.98 0.24
N LEU A 124 9.24 -16.28 1.28
CA LEU A 124 8.98 -16.84 2.61
C LEU A 124 7.50 -17.17 2.67
N ASP A 125 7.14 -18.36 3.14
CA ASP A 125 5.76 -18.73 3.39
C ASP A 125 5.24 -18.17 4.73
N ASP A 126 4.01 -18.50 5.10
CA ASP A 126 3.33 -18.08 6.33
C ASP A 126 4.00 -18.59 7.62
N GLN A 127 4.88 -19.61 7.51
CA GLN A 127 5.73 -20.12 8.59
C GLN A 127 7.12 -19.47 8.58
N GLY A 128 7.40 -18.55 7.65
CA GLY A 128 8.72 -17.95 7.45
C GLY A 128 9.76 -18.87 6.80
N GLN A 129 9.32 -20.02 6.26
CA GLN A 129 10.20 -20.96 5.59
C GLN A 129 10.49 -20.51 4.15
N LYS A 130 11.73 -20.72 3.71
CA LYS A 130 12.17 -20.39 2.35
C LYS A 130 11.59 -21.36 1.35
N GLN A 131 10.84 -20.84 0.39
CA GLN A 131 10.23 -21.56 -0.71
C GLN A 131 10.71 -21.00 -2.04
N ASN A 132 10.58 -21.81 -3.10
CA ASN A 132 10.74 -21.33 -4.46
C ASN A 132 9.84 -22.10 -5.43
N GLU A 133 9.32 -21.41 -6.45
CA GLU A 133 8.48 -22.01 -7.48
C GLU A 133 8.80 -21.38 -8.85
N ILE A 134 8.54 -22.15 -9.91
CA ILE A 134 8.71 -21.69 -11.31
C ILE A 134 7.35 -21.32 -11.87
N PHE A 135 7.31 -20.17 -12.57
CA PHE A 135 6.12 -19.66 -13.25
C PHE A 135 6.47 -19.24 -14.68
N GLU A 136 5.55 -19.48 -15.63
CA GLU A 136 5.73 -19.03 -17.01
C GLU A 136 5.55 -17.53 -17.15
N TYR A 137 4.72 -16.92 -16.30
CA TYR A 137 4.44 -15.48 -16.32
C TYR A 137 4.53 -14.89 -14.92
N LEU A 138 4.97 -13.63 -14.88
CA LEU A 138 5.09 -12.85 -13.66
C LEU A 138 4.40 -11.50 -13.84
N MET A 139 3.50 -11.16 -12.92
CA MET A 139 2.89 -9.84 -12.80
C MET A 139 3.38 -9.19 -11.52
N VAL A 140 4.13 -8.09 -11.65
CA VAL A 140 4.74 -7.39 -10.51
C VAL A 140 3.83 -6.25 -10.09
N SER A 141 3.12 -6.43 -8.97
CA SER A 141 2.19 -5.46 -8.38
C SER A 141 2.63 -5.10 -6.95
N ASN A 142 3.93 -4.95 -6.75
CA ASN A 142 4.57 -4.78 -5.44
C ASN A 142 4.30 -3.42 -4.76
N GLY A 143 3.57 -2.52 -5.43
CA GLY A 143 3.23 -1.20 -4.92
C GLY A 143 4.40 -0.21 -4.93
N HIS A 144 4.17 0.93 -4.26
CA HIS A 144 5.12 2.04 -4.15
C HIS A 144 5.12 2.61 -2.73
N HIS A 145 6.04 3.53 -2.43
CA HIS A 145 6.17 4.23 -1.13
C HIS A 145 6.43 3.33 0.09
N SER A 146 6.88 2.10 -0.12
CA SER A 146 7.17 1.17 0.99
C SER A 146 8.53 1.39 1.66
N VAL A 147 9.44 2.10 1.00
CA VAL A 147 10.77 2.41 1.53
C VAL A 147 10.92 3.93 1.62
N PRO A 148 10.97 4.50 2.84
CA PRO A 148 11.12 5.93 3.04
C PRO A 148 12.52 6.40 2.63
N LYS A 149 12.60 7.57 2.00
CA LYS A 149 13.86 8.24 1.71
C LYS A 149 14.06 9.38 2.70
N TYR A 150 14.98 9.19 3.63
CA TYR A 150 15.33 10.22 4.61
C TYR A 150 16.27 11.25 4.00
N PRO A 151 15.92 12.55 4.00
CA PRO A 151 16.83 13.59 3.57
C PRO A 151 17.93 13.80 4.63
N GLN A 152 19.11 14.23 4.16
CA GLN A 152 20.20 14.65 5.03
C GLN A 152 20.25 16.17 5.03
N TYR A 153 20.16 16.77 6.22
CA TYR A 153 20.29 18.20 6.42
C TYR A 153 21.58 18.51 7.17
N PRO A 154 22.29 19.58 6.81
CA PRO A 154 23.46 20.01 7.55
C PRO A 154 23.07 20.49 8.97
N GLY A 155 23.95 20.24 9.94
CA GLY A 155 23.74 20.67 11.33
C GLY A 155 23.28 19.54 12.24
N GLN A 156 22.89 19.91 13.47
CA GLN A 156 22.39 18.98 14.49
C GLN A 156 20.98 19.34 14.88
N TYR A 157 20.14 18.33 15.01
CA TYR A 157 18.78 18.45 15.51
C TYR A 157 18.56 17.46 16.65
N THR A 158 18.20 17.98 17.82
CA THR A 158 18.01 17.17 19.03
C THR A 158 16.54 16.81 19.31
N GLY A 159 15.62 17.35 18.48
CA GLY A 159 14.20 17.06 18.59
C GLY A 159 13.82 15.72 17.92
N ARG A 160 12.55 15.34 18.05
CA ARG A 160 12.02 14.19 17.34
C ARG A 160 11.98 14.49 15.84
N PHE A 161 12.55 13.59 15.04
CA PHE A 161 12.47 13.58 13.59
C PHE A 161 11.62 12.39 13.15
N LEU A 162 10.68 12.61 12.23
CA LEU A 162 9.72 11.61 11.77
C LEU A 162 9.58 11.71 10.25
N HIS A 163 9.64 10.58 9.55
CA HIS A 163 9.25 10.53 8.15
C HIS A 163 7.72 10.42 8.03
N SER A 164 7.10 11.03 6.99
CA SER A 164 5.64 10.99 6.80
C SER A 164 5.05 9.57 6.74
N GLN A 165 5.82 8.58 6.30
CA GLN A 165 5.41 7.17 6.30
C GLN A 165 5.19 6.62 7.73
N GLU A 166 5.94 7.11 8.71
CA GLU A 166 5.86 6.70 10.11
C GLU A 166 4.72 7.41 10.85
N PHE A 167 4.22 8.51 10.27
CA PHE A 167 3.07 9.22 10.83
C PHE A 167 1.81 8.36 10.70
N LYS A 168 1.14 8.07 11.82
CA LYS A 168 -0.12 7.31 11.86
C LYS A 168 -1.28 8.12 12.41
N GLY A 169 -1.00 9.24 13.02
CA GLY A 169 -1.93 10.18 13.64
C GLY A 169 -1.19 11.10 14.58
N VAL A 170 -1.88 12.11 15.07
CA VAL A 170 -1.33 13.03 16.05
C VAL A 170 -1.31 12.38 17.43
N GLU A 171 -0.17 12.48 18.10
CA GLU A 171 0.02 11.95 19.44
C GLU A 171 -0.07 13.08 20.48
N GLU A 172 -0.41 12.76 21.72
CA GLU A 172 -0.42 13.72 22.84
C GLU A 172 0.96 14.37 23.05
N SER A 173 2.04 13.69 22.67
CA SER A 173 3.41 14.21 22.71
C SER A 173 3.64 15.45 21.83
N TRP A 174 2.72 15.75 20.91
CA TRP A 174 2.76 16.92 20.02
C TRP A 174 2.11 18.16 20.64
N ARG A 175 1.35 17.98 21.74
CA ARG A 175 0.68 19.07 22.40
C ARG A 175 1.67 20.15 22.84
N ASP A 176 1.33 21.39 22.51
CA ASP A 176 2.13 22.60 22.83
C ASP A 176 3.55 22.60 22.24
N LYS A 177 3.88 21.68 21.32
CA LYS A 177 5.18 21.67 20.63
C LYS A 177 5.21 22.63 19.44
N ARG A 178 6.41 22.99 19.05
CA ARG A 178 6.68 23.65 17.76
C ARG A 178 6.98 22.57 16.75
N VAL A 179 6.20 22.50 15.67
CA VAL A 179 6.33 21.49 14.62
C VAL A 179 6.81 22.15 13.34
N LEU A 180 7.83 21.58 12.74
CA LEU A 180 8.29 21.95 11.40
C LEU A 180 8.01 20.80 10.43
N ILE A 181 7.28 21.08 9.37
CA ILE A 181 6.99 20.15 8.29
C ILE A 181 7.80 20.56 7.07
N ILE A 182 8.57 19.62 6.55
CA ILE A 182 9.43 19.85 5.38
C ILE A 182 8.79 19.18 4.16
N GLY A 183 8.31 19.99 3.25
CA GLY A 183 7.57 19.61 2.06
C GLY A 183 6.21 20.25 1.96
N ALA A 184 5.57 20.16 0.79
CA ALA A 184 4.23 20.66 0.50
C ALA A 184 3.44 19.69 -0.39
N GLY A 185 3.75 18.39 -0.34
CA GLY A 185 2.93 17.35 -0.97
C GLY A 185 1.70 17.02 -0.10
N ASN A 186 0.83 16.14 -0.59
CA ASN A 186 -0.42 15.76 0.07
C ASN A 186 -0.20 15.38 1.54
N SER A 187 0.74 14.46 1.82
CA SER A 187 1.04 14.07 3.19
C SER A 187 1.49 15.24 4.09
N ALA A 188 2.27 16.18 3.54
CA ALA A 188 2.73 17.34 4.32
C ALA A 188 1.56 18.27 4.67
N CYS A 189 0.63 18.50 3.75
CA CYS A 189 -0.55 19.33 3.98
C CYS A 189 -1.47 18.68 5.03
N ASP A 190 -1.76 17.40 4.90
CA ASP A 190 -2.62 16.68 5.85
C ASP A 190 -2.00 16.65 7.24
N ILE A 191 -0.70 16.33 7.36
CA ILE A 191 0.01 16.32 8.65
C ILE A 191 0.04 17.72 9.26
N ALA A 192 0.17 18.79 8.44
CA ALA A 192 0.14 20.16 8.93
C ALA A 192 -1.21 20.51 9.55
N VAL A 193 -2.31 20.12 8.90
CA VAL A 193 -3.67 20.34 9.40
C VAL A 193 -3.88 19.61 10.73
N GLU A 194 -3.51 18.33 10.78
CA GLU A 194 -3.66 17.52 11.99
C GLU A 194 -2.77 18.07 13.12
N ALA A 195 -1.52 18.41 12.85
CA ALA A 195 -0.60 18.97 13.83
C ALA A 195 -1.11 20.32 14.37
N ALA A 196 -1.71 21.17 13.53
CA ALA A 196 -2.20 22.49 13.95
C ALA A 196 -3.34 22.42 14.98
N ARG A 197 -4.03 21.29 15.08
CA ARG A 197 -5.11 21.10 16.06
C ARG A 197 -4.62 20.97 17.51
N VAL A 198 -3.37 20.55 17.70
CA VAL A 198 -2.82 20.24 19.03
C VAL A 198 -1.50 20.94 19.35
N SER A 199 -0.73 21.29 18.33
CA SER A 199 0.59 21.88 18.51
C SER A 199 0.50 23.39 18.78
N LYS A 200 1.51 23.95 19.46
CA LYS A 200 1.60 25.39 19.72
C LYS A 200 1.72 26.20 18.44
N VAL A 201 2.50 25.72 17.48
CA VAL A 201 2.70 26.33 16.17
C VAL A 201 3.21 25.30 15.18
N VAL A 202 2.74 25.39 13.94
CA VAL A 202 3.19 24.56 12.81
C VAL A 202 3.79 25.50 11.76
N HIS A 203 4.99 25.18 11.32
CA HIS A 203 5.64 25.80 10.19
C HIS A 203 5.77 24.78 9.05
N MET A 204 5.55 25.24 7.82
CA MET A 204 5.83 24.43 6.62
C MET A 204 7.01 25.07 5.85
N SER A 205 7.95 24.23 5.45
CA SER A 205 9.09 24.62 4.61
C SER A 205 8.93 23.98 3.23
N MET A 206 8.90 24.78 2.19
CA MET A 206 8.77 24.34 0.81
C MET A 206 9.78 25.06 -0.09
N ARG A 207 10.12 24.46 -1.23
CA ARG A 207 11.12 25.03 -2.16
C ARG A 207 10.57 26.16 -3.03
N SER A 208 9.28 26.13 -3.27
CA SER A 208 8.56 27.15 -4.05
C SER A 208 7.15 27.33 -3.48
N PRO A 209 6.57 28.52 -3.53
CA PRO A 209 5.19 28.76 -3.15
C PRO A 209 4.21 28.02 -4.03
#